data_3206e8ccc0621d955d21ee9e4bd87e47
#
_entry.id   3206e8ccc0621d955d21ee9e4bd87e47
#
_cell.length_a   1.000
_cell.length_b   1.000
_cell.length_c   1.000
_cell.angle_alpha   90.00
_cell.angle_beta   90.00
_cell.angle_gamma   90.00
#
_symmetry.space_group_name_H-M   'P 1'
#
loop_
_entity.id
_entity.type
_entity.pdbx_description
1 polymer ?
#
loop_
_entity_poly.entity_id
_entity_poly.type
_entity_poly.pdbx_seq_one_letter_code
_entity_poly.pdbx_strand_id
1 'polypeptide(L)'
;MRAVWTAAGYIAIMALGMFTTGHVFGITYGDPNMVSVLIVFEMVMSLYAVVMARRIFGRWQCGFGPIDWRGLWWLLPNFAIMAALFVVALRTATAEISGLALAIVVTTILVGFSEELMFRGVVLQGALRDLGEGKAILISAALFSALHSVNVLAFVPLDGMVQQMGLTFVFGLAMACYALRVNSLVPTIVFHALWDMVQFLGGLLGADFGQLIMIGIVVNAVIAAALWVLVLRKQRAVPFTA
;
A
#
# COMPACT_ATOMS: atom_id res chain seq x y z
N MET A 1 3.40 13.54 -16.40
CA MET A 1 3.24 14.41 -15.21
C MET A 1 1.81 14.57 -14.67
N ARG A 2 0.74 14.60 -15.50
CA ARG A 2 -0.66 14.72 -14.99
C ARG A 2 -1.04 13.63 -13.98
N ALA A 3 -0.63 12.39 -14.21
CA ALA A 3 -0.88 11.27 -13.31
C ALA A 3 -0.29 11.45 -11.91
N VAL A 4 0.85 12.12 -11.79
CA VAL A 4 1.51 12.40 -10.50
C VAL A 4 0.69 13.37 -9.65
N TRP A 5 0.08 14.39 -10.28
CA TRP A 5 -0.74 15.36 -9.57
C TRP A 5 -2.06 14.81 -9.02
N THR A 6 -2.54 13.67 -9.55
CA THR A 6 -3.74 13.03 -8.99
C THR A 6 -3.53 12.50 -7.58
N ALA A 7 -2.28 12.21 -7.18
CA ALA A 7 -1.97 11.81 -5.82
C ALA A 7 -2.32 12.90 -4.79
N ALA A 8 -2.18 14.20 -5.14
CA ALA A 8 -2.53 15.28 -4.23
C ALA A 8 -4.02 15.28 -3.86
N GLY A 9 -4.91 15.03 -4.84
CA GLY A 9 -6.34 14.89 -4.56
C GLY A 9 -6.66 13.65 -3.71
N TYR A 10 -5.97 12.55 -3.95
CA TYR A 10 -6.11 11.33 -3.16
C TYR A 10 -5.67 11.54 -1.71
N ILE A 11 -4.50 12.18 -1.50
CA ILE A 11 -3.98 12.53 -0.16
C ILE A 11 -4.93 13.51 0.55
N ALA A 12 -5.54 14.46 -0.16
CA ALA A 12 -6.50 15.39 0.43
C ALA A 12 -7.78 14.68 0.92
N ILE A 13 -8.26 13.66 0.21
CA ILE A 13 -9.41 12.84 0.66
C ILE A 13 -9.04 12.07 1.93
N MET A 14 -7.86 11.45 1.97
CA MET A 14 -7.38 10.76 3.17
C MET A 14 -7.17 11.73 4.33
N ALA A 15 -6.63 12.93 4.08
CA ALA A 15 -6.48 13.97 5.12
C ALA A 15 -7.82 14.33 5.75
N LEU A 16 -8.87 14.45 4.95
CA LEU A 16 -10.23 14.69 5.46
C LEU A 16 -10.72 13.49 6.28
N GLY A 17 -10.43 12.26 5.85
CA GLY A 17 -10.77 11.04 6.59
C GLY A 17 -10.06 10.98 7.94
N MET A 18 -8.76 11.23 7.98
CA MET A 18 -7.97 11.25 9.22
C MET A 18 -8.39 12.38 10.15
N PHE A 19 -8.64 13.58 9.62
CA PHE A 19 -9.18 14.69 10.41
C PHE A 19 -10.55 14.33 11.02
N THR A 20 -11.43 13.74 10.23
CA THR A 20 -12.76 13.32 10.71
C THR A 20 -12.62 12.25 11.79
N THR A 21 -11.78 11.24 11.60
CA THR A 21 -11.50 10.19 12.57
C THR A 21 -10.97 10.77 13.87
N GLY A 22 -9.96 11.63 13.84
CA GLY A 22 -9.33 12.21 15.01
C GLY A 22 -10.19 13.28 15.68
N HIS A 23 -10.55 14.33 14.95
CA HIS A 23 -11.14 15.53 15.56
C HIS A 23 -12.67 15.53 15.70
N VAL A 24 -13.39 14.72 14.89
CA VAL A 24 -14.85 14.61 15.00
C VAL A 24 -15.23 13.44 15.89
N PHE A 25 -14.58 12.29 15.71
CA PHE A 25 -14.91 11.08 16.48
C PHE A 25 -13.98 10.81 17.66
N GLY A 26 -12.86 11.51 17.81
CA GLY A 26 -11.90 11.33 18.90
C GLY A 26 -11.15 10.00 18.85
N ILE A 27 -11.06 9.36 17.68
CA ILE A 27 -10.42 8.07 17.50
C ILE A 27 -8.98 8.28 17.05
N THR A 28 -8.02 7.67 17.76
CA THR A 28 -6.60 7.75 17.41
C THR A 28 -6.24 6.76 16.31
N TYR A 29 -5.22 7.11 15.51
CA TYR A 29 -4.69 6.20 14.51
C TYR A 29 -4.21 4.88 15.13
N GLY A 30 -4.56 3.78 14.51
CA GLY A 30 -4.23 2.43 15.00
C GLY A 30 -5.30 1.81 15.92
N ASP A 31 -6.26 2.59 16.41
CA ASP A 31 -7.44 2.02 17.10
C ASP A 31 -8.29 1.25 16.06
N PRO A 32 -8.64 -0.03 16.31
CA PRO A 32 -9.47 -0.80 15.38
C PRO A 32 -10.80 -0.14 15.02
N ASN A 33 -11.37 0.71 15.90
CA ASN A 33 -12.63 1.41 15.65
C ASN A 33 -12.52 2.46 14.52
N MET A 34 -11.30 2.90 14.17
CA MET A 34 -11.11 3.87 13.08
C MET A 34 -11.68 3.38 11.75
N VAL A 35 -11.71 2.07 11.52
CA VAL A 35 -12.24 1.49 10.28
C VAL A 35 -13.72 1.81 10.05
N SER A 36 -14.50 2.03 11.14
CA SER A 36 -15.92 2.40 11.06
C SER A 36 -16.13 3.77 10.39
N VAL A 37 -15.15 4.66 10.50
CA VAL A 37 -15.14 5.97 9.86
C VAL A 37 -14.44 5.88 8.49
N LEU A 38 -13.27 5.26 8.45
CA LEU A 38 -12.43 5.21 7.25
C LEU A 38 -13.06 4.44 6.11
N ILE A 39 -13.92 3.45 6.35
CA ILE A 39 -14.58 2.68 5.29
C ILE A 39 -15.29 3.57 4.27
N VAL A 40 -15.91 4.67 4.71
CA VAL A 40 -16.58 5.63 3.83
C VAL A 40 -15.57 6.37 2.96
N PHE A 41 -14.46 6.82 3.57
CA PHE A 41 -13.40 7.52 2.84
C PHE A 41 -12.69 6.59 1.86
N GLU A 42 -12.47 5.32 2.23
CA GLU A 42 -11.87 4.32 1.35
C GLU A 42 -12.77 3.99 0.14
N MET A 43 -14.09 3.97 0.31
CA MET A 43 -15.00 3.88 -0.84
C MET A 43 -14.87 5.09 -1.77
N VAL A 44 -14.78 6.30 -1.22
CA VAL A 44 -14.56 7.53 -2.02
C VAL A 44 -13.19 7.49 -2.70
N MET A 45 -12.14 7.07 -2.01
CA MET A 45 -10.78 6.94 -2.53
C MET A 45 -10.70 5.88 -3.64
N SER A 46 -11.37 4.74 -3.46
CA SER A 46 -11.49 3.70 -4.49
C SER A 46 -12.15 4.24 -5.75
N LEU A 47 -13.28 4.95 -5.59
CA LEU A 47 -13.96 5.60 -6.71
C LEU A 47 -13.07 6.65 -7.39
N TYR A 48 -12.39 7.49 -6.59
CA TYR A 48 -11.45 8.49 -7.11
C TYR A 48 -10.33 7.85 -7.92
N ALA A 49 -9.70 6.79 -7.43
CA ALA A 49 -8.63 6.08 -8.13
C ALA A 49 -9.14 5.51 -9.47
N VAL A 50 -10.31 4.87 -9.49
CA VAL A 50 -10.96 4.36 -10.72
C VAL A 50 -11.25 5.49 -11.72
N VAL A 51 -11.78 6.63 -11.25
CA VAL A 51 -12.10 7.79 -12.10
C VAL A 51 -10.82 8.38 -12.69
N MET A 52 -9.76 8.55 -11.90
CA MET A 52 -8.47 9.07 -12.38
C MET A 52 -7.80 8.12 -13.36
N ALA A 53 -7.83 6.81 -13.10
CA ALA A 53 -7.35 5.81 -14.04
C ALA A 53 -8.06 5.90 -15.40
N ARG A 54 -9.40 5.98 -15.40
CA ARG A 54 -10.19 6.16 -16.63
C ARG A 54 -9.86 7.47 -17.36
N ARG A 55 -9.73 8.58 -16.64
CA ARG A 55 -9.42 9.88 -17.23
C ARG A 55 -8.05 9.95 -17.88
N ILE A 56 -7.05 9.26 -17.32
CA ILE A 56 -5.65 9.32 -17.77
C ILE A 56 -5.35 8.24 -18.82
N PHE A 57 -5.93 7.04 -18.69
CA PHE A 57 -5.58 5.87 -19.49
C PHE A 57 -6.73 5.39 -20.40
N GLY A 58 -7.91 5.99 -20.32
CA GLY A 58 -9.11 5.54 -21.05
C GLY A 58 -9.76 4.28 -20.47
N ARG A 59 -9.12 3.66 -19.48
CA ARG A 59 -9.59 2.44 -18.76
C ARG A 59 -9.13 2.48 -17.32
N TRP A 60 -9.86 1.82 -16.41
CA TRP A 60 -9.47 1.77 -15.00
C TRP A 60 -8.43 0.68 -14.70
N GLN A 61 -8.31 -0.33 -15.58
CA GLN A 61 -7.38 -1.46 -15.38
C GLN A 61 -5.93 -1.10 -15.75
N CYS A 62 -5.48 0.11 -15.45
CA CYS A 62 -4.08 0.47 -15.63
C CYS A 62 -3.20 -0.31 -14.64
N GLY A 63 -2.17 -0.99 -15.15
CA GLY A 63 -1.30 -1.86 -14.37
C GLY A 63 -1.83 -3.30 -14.17
N PHE A 64 -3.02 -3.66 -14.69
CA PHE A 64 -3.55 -5.02 -14.67
C PHE A 64 -3.17 -5.77 -15.95
N GLY A 65 -1.90 -6.14 -16.08
CA GLY A 65 -1.42 -7.01 -17.15
C GLY A 65 -1.60 -8.50 -16.83
N PRO A 66 -1.26 -9.39 -17.79
CA PRO A 66 -1.18 -10.82 -17.51
C PRO A 66 -0.07 -11.08 -16.48
N ILE A 67 -0.39 -11.93 -15.50
CA ILE A 67 0.53 -12.23 -14.39
C ILE A 67 1.75 -12.98 -14.91
N ASP A 68 2.96 -12.41 -14.69
CA ASP A 68 4.20 -13.16 -14.82
C ASP A 68 4.40 -14.05 -13.58
N TRP A 69 4.06 -15.33 -13.73
CA TRP A 69 4.16 -16.32 -12.66
C TRP A 69 5.59 -16.45 -12.09
N ARG A 70 6.62 -16.21 -12.91
CA ARG A 70 8.02 -16.18 -12.43
C ARG A 70 8.29 -14.99 -11.52
N GLY A 71 7.55 -13.91 -11.69
CA GLY A 71 7.59 -12.74 -10.80
C GLY A 71 7.03 -13.01 -9.41
N LEU A 72 6.05 -13.93 -9.28
CA LEU A 72 5.43 -14.24 -7.99
C LEU A 72 6.39 -14.88 -6.97
N TRP A 73 7.45 -15.56 -7.42
CA TRP A 73 8.45 -16.13 -6.52
C TRP A 73 9.07 -15.07 -5.59
N TRP A 74 9.16 -13.83 -6.04
CA TRP A 74 9.66 -12.72 -5.23
C TRP A 74 8.72 -12.32 -4.08
N LEU A 75 7.44 -12.64 -4.18
CA LEU A 75 6.44 -12.36 -3.15
C LEU A 75 6.30 -13.51 -2.13
N LEU A 76 6.79 -14.72 -2.42
CA LEU A 76 6.62 -15.86 -1.53
C LEU A 76 7.15 -15.66 -0.12
N PRO A 77 8.34 -15.06 0.12
CA PRO A 77 8.82 -14.82 1.48
C PRO A 77 7.85 -13.94 2.27
N ASN A 78 7.28 -12.93 1.61
CA ASN A 78 6.32 -12.02 2.22
C ASN A 78 4.99 -12.71 2.54
N PHE A 79 4.47 -13.55 1.65
CA PHE A 79 3.28 -14.35 1.94
C PHE A 79 3.51 -15.38 3.04
N ALA A 80 4.71 -15.95 3.16
CA ALA A 80 5.07 -16.84 4.26
C ALA A 80 5.06 -16.11 5.62
N ILE A 81 5.61 -14.90 5.68
CA ILE A 81 5.56 -14.04 6.88
C ILE A 81 4.11 -13.67 7.19
N MET A 82 3.32 -13.32 6.17
CA MET A 82 1.90 -13.02 6.32
C MET A 82 1.14 -14.20 6.93
N ALA A 83 1.39 -15.42 6.43
CA ALA A 83 0.78 -16.62 6.98
C ALA A 83 1.17 -16.83 8.45
N ALA A 84 2.45 -16.58 8.81
CA ALA A 84 2.90 -16.65 10.20
C ALA A 84 2.19 -15.63 11.10
N LEU A 85 2.02 -14.39 10.63
CA LEU A 85 1.28 -13.35 11.36
C LEU A 85 -0.20 -13.76 11.58
N PHE A 86 -0.87 -14.30 10.56
CA PHE A 86 -2.22 -14.82 10.71
C PHE A 86 -2.31 -15.98 11.72
N VAL A 87 -1.33 -16.89 11.72
CA VAL A 87 -1.27 -17.98 12.71
C VAL A 87 -1.13 -17.42 14.13
N VAL A 88 -0.29 -16.39 14.32
CA VAL A 88 -0.16 -15.72 15.62
C VAL A 88 -1.49 -15.07 16.03
N ALA A 89 -2.12 -14.29 15.15
CA ALA A 89 -3.39 -13.65 15.41
C ALA A 89 -4.48 -14.66 15.79
N LEU A 90 -4.59 -15.78 15.08
CA LEU A 90 -5.58 -16.82 15.37
C LEU A 90 -5.32 -17.55 16.69
N ARG A 91 -4.05 -17.73 17.09
CA ARG A 91 -3.70 -18.38 18.37
C ARG A 91 -3.93 -17.48 19.58
N THR A 92 -3.86 -16.17 19.39
CA THR A 92 -4.10 -15.17 20.45
C THR A 92 -5.56 -14.74 20.53
N ALA A 93 -6.38 -15.09 19.53
CA ALA A 93 -7.78 -14.70 19.47
C ALA A 93 -8.56 -15.21 20.68
N THR A 94 -8.99 -14.28 21.51
CA THR A 94 -9.89 -14.53 22.65
C THR A 94 -11.30 -13.98 22.41
N ALA A 95 -11.48 -13.22 21.33
CA ALA A 95 -12.72 -12.52 21.01
C ALA A 95 -13.51 -13.27 19.92
N GLU A 96 -14.84 -13.22 20.03
CA GLU A 96 -15.72 -13.65 18.96
C GLU A 96 -15.60 -12.73 17.73
N ILE A 97 -15.85 -13.29 16.54
CA ILE A 97 -15.89 -12.51 15.30
C ILE A 97 -17.04 -11.51 15.39
N SER A 98 -16.70 -10.24 15.50
CA SER A 98 -17.65 -9.13 15.65
C SER A 98 -17.93 -8.44 14.31
N GLY A 99 -18.95 -7.58 14.26
CA GLY A 99 -19.17 -6.69 13.12
C GLY A 99 -17.98 -5.79 12.81
N LEU A 100 -17.18 -5.44 13.83
CA LEU A 100 -15.93 -4.69 13.66
C LEU A 100 -14.88 -5.49 12.89
N ALA A 101 -14.75 -6.80 13.13
CA ALA A 101 -13.84 -7.66 12.35
C ALA A 101 -14.23 -7.67 10.85
N LEU A 102 -15.53 -7.73 10.54
CA LEU A 102 -16.01 -7.63 9.16
C LEU A 102 -15.69 -6.25 8.56
N ALA A 103 -15.88 -5.16 9.32
CA ALA A 103 -15.54 -3.82 8.87
C ALA A 103 -14.03 -3.70 8.58
N ILE A 104 -13.15 -4.29 9.41
CA ILE A 104 -11.71 -4.36 9.16
C ILE A 104 -11.43 -5.05 7.82
N VAL A 105 -11.99 -6.23 7.59
CA VAL A 105 -11.79 -6.99 6.35
C VAL A 105 -12.20 -6.17 5.13
N VAL A 106 -13.39 -5.55 5.16
CA VAL A 106 -13.86 -4.74 4.01
C VAL A 106 -12.99 -3.51 3.81
N THR A 107 -12.65 -2.79 4.88
CA THR A 107 -11.84 -1.56 4.79
C THR A 107 -10.45 -1.88 4.25
N THR A 108 -9.78 -2.91 4.73
CA THR A 108 -8.42 -3.27 4.28
C THR A 108 -8.39 -3.77 2.84
N ILE A 109 -9.46 -4.41 2.35
CA ILE A 109 -9.61 -4.74 0.92
C ILE A 109 -9.72 -3.45 0.09
N LEU A 110 -10.50 -2.46 0.54
CA LEU A 110 -10.62 -1.17 -0.13
C LEU A 110 -9.31 -0.39 -0.11
N VAL A 111 -8.58 -0.36 1.02
CA VAL A 111 -7.24 0.24 1.15
C VAL A 111 -6.28 -0.39 0.13
N GLY A 112 -6.11 -1.72 0.17
CA GLY A 112 -5.21 -2.42 -0.75
C GLY A 112 -5.57 -2.17 -2.21
N PHE A 113 -6.85 -2.13 -2.56
CA PHE A 113 -7.31 -1.82 -3.91
C PHE A 113 -7.05 -0.37 -4.30
N SER A 114 -7.52 0.58 -3.48
CA SER A 114 -7.48 2.01 -3.82
C SER A 114 -6.06 2.54 -3.90
N GLU A 115 -5.21 2.18 -2.93
CA GLU A 115 -3.83 2.64 -2.86
C GLU A 115 -2.95 2.00 -3.94
N GLU A 116 -3.07 0.69 -4.18
CA GLU A 116 -2.29 0.06 -5.25
C GLU A 116 -2.74 0.57 -6.63
N LEU A 117 -4.05 0.73 -6.87
CA LEU A 117 -4.53 1.32 -8.11
C LEU A 117 -4.03 2.75 -8.28
N MET A 118 -4.05 3.57 -7.21
CA MET A 118 -3.61 4.95 -7.27
C MET A 118 -2.10 5.06 -7.49
N PHE A 119 -1.29 4.41 -6.66
CA PHE A 119 0.15 4.62 -6.67
C PHE A 119 0.87 3.74 -7.69
N ARG A 120 0.46 2.49 -7.91
CA ARG A 120 1.13 1.56 -8.87
C ARG A 120 0.40 1.50 -10.20
N GLY A 121 -0.92 1.73 -10.20
CA GLY A 121 -1.70 1.86 -11.43
C GLY A 121 -1.58 3.24 -12.05
N VAL A 122 -2.00 4.30 -11.35
CA VAL A 122 -2.08 5.64 -11.94
C VAL A 122 -0.73 6.36 -11.91
N VAL A 123 -0.13 6.52 -10.74
CA VAL A 123 1.10 7.31 -10.58
C VAL A 123 2.29 6.64 -11.26
N LEU A 124 2.58 5.37 -10.93
CA LEU A 124 3.72 4.65 -11.49
C LEU A 124 3.60 4.51 -13.01
N GLN A 125 2.46 4.01 -13.52
CA GLN A 125 2.28 3.83 -14.97
C GLN A 125 2.28 5.17 -15.72
N GLY A 126 1.78 6.24 -15.09
CA GLY A 126 1.85 7.58 -15.65
C GLY A 126 3.27 8.15 -15.67
N ALA A 127 4.04 7.94 -14.60
CA ALA A 127 5.43 8.38 -14.53
C ALA A 127 6.35 7.61 -15.50
N LEU A 128 6.08 6.33 -15.73
CA LEU A 128 6.81 5.51 -16.71
C LEU A 128 6.71 6.03 -18.14
N ARG A 129 5.63 6.75 -18.50
CA ARG A 129 5.48 7.35 -19.84
C ARG A 129 6.42 8.52 -20.06
N ASP A 130 6.75 9.24 -18.98
CA ASP A 130 7.51 10.50 -19.05
C ASP A 130 8.95 10.33 -18.56
N LEU A 131 9.23 9.29 -17.78
CA LEU A 131 10.46 9.09 -17.02
C LEU A 131 10.95 7.64 -17.14
N GLY A 132 12.24 7.41 -16.87
CA GLY A 132 12.75 6.04 -16.74
C GLY A 132 12.21 5.30 -15.50
N GLU A 133 12.24 3.95 -15.55
CA GLU A 133 11.68 3.06 -14.51
C GLU A 133 12.13 3.44 -13.09
N GLY A 134 13.43 3.75 -12.90
CA GLY A 134 13.96 4.13 -11.60
C GLY A 134 13.30 5.37 -11.01
N LYS A 135 13.16 6.44 -11.80
CA LYS A 135 12.50 7.68 -11.35
C LYS A 135 11.01 7.46 -11.09
N ALA A 136 10.34 6.67 -11.93
CA ALA A 136 8.92 6.36 -11.77
C ALA A 136 8.65 5.60 -10.48
N ILE A 137 9.49 4.61 -10.13
CA ILE A 137 9.42 3.85 -8.87
C ILE A 137 9.61 4.80 -7.68
N LEU A 138 10.65 5.66 -7.72
CA LEU A 138 10.91 6.62 -6.62
C LEU A 138 9.74 7.58 -6.40
N ILE A 139 9.17 8.12 -7.46
CA ILE A 139 8.02 9.03 -7.37
C ILE A 139 6.80 8.31 -6.78
N SER A 140 6.51 7.09 -7.26
CA SER A 140 5.41 6.29 -6.73
C SER A 140 5.59 6.01 -5.23
N ALA A 141 6.78 5.59 -4.81
CA ALA A 141 7.09 5.30 -3.41
C ALA A 141 7.06 6.57 -2.53
N ALA A 142 7.59 7.70 -3.02
CA ALA A 142 7.60 8.96 -2.29
C ALA A 142 6.18 9.51 -2.06
N LEU A 143 5.32 9.46 -3.07
CA LEU A 143 3.93 9.91 -2.94
C LEU A 143 3.09 8.97 -2.08
N PHE A 144 3.36 7.66 -2.14
CA PHE A 144 2.76 6.69 -1.25
C PHE A 144 3.18 6.93 0.22
N SER A 145 4.46 7.18 0.46
CA SER A 145 4.94 7.57 1.79
C SER A 145 4.31 8.89 2.27
N ALA A 146 4.21 9.90 1.39
CA ALA A 146 3.61 11.19 1.70
C ALA A 146 2.11 11.08 2.10
N LEU A 147 1.37 10.07 1.57
CA LEU A 147 0.01 9.77 2.01
C LEU A 147 -0.06 9.56 3.53
N HIS A 148 0.93 8.90 4.12
CA HIS A 148 0.93 8.58 5.55
C HIS A 148 1.26 9.78 6.45
N SER A 149 1.72 10.90 5.88
CA SER A 149 1.94 12.13 6.65
C SER A 149 0.65 12.69 7.27
N VAL A 150 -0.51 12.41 6.66
CA VAL A 150 -1.81 12.90 7.14
C VAL A 150 -2.30 12.19 8.41
N ASN A 151 -1.63 11.11 8.84
CA ASN A 151 -1.99 10.35 10.04
C ASN A 151 -1.80 11.19 11.34
N VAL A 152 -0.99 12.26 11.28
CA VAL A 152 -0.93 13.25 12.36
C VAL A 152 -2.28 13.90 12.68
N LEU A 153 -3.20 13.94 11.71
CA LEU A 153 -4.55 14.45 11.90
C LEU A 153 -5.43 13.50 12.74
N ALA A 154 -4.98 12.25 12.93
CA ALA A 154 -5.56 11.29 13.87
C ALA A 154 -4.60 11.00 15.03
N PHE A 155 -3.87 12.05 15.47
CA PHE A 155 -3.03 12.10 16.67
C PHE A 155 -1.78 11.20 16.66
N VAL A 156 -1.28 10.80 15.50
CA VAL A 156 0.07 10.20 15.42
C VAL A 156 1.11 11.26 15.81
N PRO A 157 2.00 11.00 16.78
CA PRO A 157 3.11 11.90 17.10
C PRO A 157 4.03 12.13 15.90
N LEU A 158 4.66 13.31 15.81
CA LEU A 158 5.50 13.67 14.65
C LEU A 158 6.65 12.69 14.40
N ASP A 159 7.30 12.20 15.45
CA ASP A 159 8.36 11.19 15.36
C ASP A 159 7.83 9.86 14.83
N GLY A 160 6.69 9.42 15.32
CA GLY A 160 5.99 8.24 14.82
C GLY A 160 5.57 8.39 13.35
N MET A 161 5.08 9.57 12.95
CA MET A 161 4.74 9.87 11.56
C MET A 161 5.99 9.81 10.66
N VAL A 162 7.11 10.41 11.07
CA VAL A 162 8.36 10.37 10.29
C VAL A 162 8.86 8.93 10.15
N GLN A 163 8.81 8.14 11.24
CA GLN A 163 9.15 6.73 11.20
C GLN A 163 8.23 5.97 10.25
N GLN A 164 6.93 6.16 10.33
CA GLN A 164 5.95 5.53 9.44
C GLN A 164 6.20 5.88 7.98
N MET A 165 6.46 7.15 7.68
CA MET A 165 6.82 7.58 6.31
C MET A 165 8.07 6.88 5.79
N GLY A 166 9.10 6.67 6.62
CA GLY A 166 10.29 5.91 6.25
C GLY A 166 9.96 4.45 5.91
N LEU A 167 9.18 3.79 6.75
CA LEU A 167 8.77 2.39 6.55
C LEU A 167 7.86 2.23 5.33
N THR A 168 6.90 3.13 5.14
CA THR A 168 5.99 3.10 3.99
C THR A 168 6.68 3.50 2.69
N PHE A 169 7.75 4.30 2.74
CA PHE A 169 8.60 4.52 1.57
C PHE A 169 9.28 3.23 1.10
N VAL A 170 9.86 2.45 2.03
CA VAL A 170 10.48 1.15 1.74
C VAL A 170 9.44 0.17 1.20
N PHE A 171 8.27 0.08 1.84
CA PHE A 171 7.14 -0.71 1.35
C PHE A 171 6.72 -0.25 -0.04
N GLY A 172 6.63 1.05 -0.26
CA GLY A 172 6.32 1.68 -1.54
C GLY A 172 7.26 1.29 -2.67
N LEU A 173 8.57 1.28 -2.39
CA LEU A 173 9.60 0.80 -3.32
C LEU A 173 9.39 -0.67 -3.67
N ALA A 174 9.17 -1.52 -2.66
CA ALA A 174 8.94 -2.95 -2.87
C ALA A 174 7.71 -3.19 -3.74
N MET A 175 6.57 -2.59 -3.41
CA MET A 175 5.32 -2.76 -4.17
C MET A 175 5.44 -2.27 -5.61
N ALA A 176 6.13 -1.14 -5.86
CA ALA A 176 6.37 -0.66 -7.22
C ALA A 176 7.24 -1.63 -8.03
N CYS A 177 8.31 -2.17 -7.42
CA CYS A 177 9.14 -3.18 -8.05
C CYS A 177 8.38 -4.49 -8.32
N TYR A 178 7.55 -4.95 -7.37
CA TYR A 178 6.71 -6.13 -7.55
C TYR A 178 5.69 -5.95 -8.67
N ALA A 179 4.97 -4.84 -8.70
CA ALA A 179 3.98 -4.55 -9.74
C ALA A 179 4.59 -4.63 -11.14
N LEU A 180 5.79 -4.08 -11.33
CA LEU A 180 6.52 -4.15 -12.59
C LEU A 180 7.04 -5.55 -12.88
N ARG A 181 7.53 -6.27 -11.86
CA ARG A 181 8.12 -7.62 -12.04
C ARG A 181 7.05 -8.66 -12.31
N VAL A 182 5.89 -8.55 -11.68
CA VAL A 182 4.75 -9.47 -11.85
C VAL A 182 3.87 -9.07 -13.04
N ASN A 183 4.03 -7.83 -13.53
CA ASN A 183 3.23 -7.23 -14.61
C ASN A 183 1.72 -7.14 -14.28
N SER A 184 1.36 -7.17 -13.00
CA SER A 184 -0.03 -7.08 -12.56
C SER A 184 -0.14 -6.50 -11.16
N LEU A 185 -1.18 -5.69 -10.92
CA LEU A 185 -1.50 -5.16 -9.59
C LEU A 185 -2.22 -6.18 -8.70
N VAL A 186 -2.80 -7.24 -9.26
CA VAL A 186 -3.59 -8.19 -8.46
C VAL A 186 -2.80 -8.75 -7.27
N PRO A 187 -1.57 -9.28 -7.45
CA PRO A 187 -0.80 -9.80 -6.31
C PRO A 187 -0.40 -8.74 -5.28
N THR A 188 -0.11 -7.50 -5.71
CA THR A 188 0.24 -6.42 -4.79
C THR A 188 -0.98 -5.92 -4.02
N ILE A 189 -2.15 -5.84 -4.65
CA ILE A 189 -3.43 -5.53 -3.99
C ILE A 189 -3.74 -6.58 -2.92
N VAL A 190 -3.65 -7.85 -3.27
CA VAL A 190 -3.90 -8.95 -2.32
C VAL A 190 -2.92 -8.90 -1.14
N PHE A 191 -1.63 -8.73 -1.44
CA PHE A 191 -0.62 -8.65 -0.39
C PHE A 191 -0.84 -7.45 0.53
N HIS A 192 -1.10 -6.26 -0.02
CA HIS A 192 -1.33 -5.03 0.75
C HIS A 192 -2.58 -5.17 1.64
N ALA A 193 -3.70 -5.59 1.07
CA ALA A 193 -4.92 -5.82 1.82
C ALA A 193 -4.74 -6.80 2.98
N LEU A 194 -4.02 -7.92 2.76
CA LEU A 194 -3.73 -8.90 3.80
C LEU A 194 -2.76 -8.37 4.85
N TRP A 195 -1.79 -7.55 4.46
CA TRP A 195 -0.83 -6.92 5.36
C TRP A 195 -1.53 -6.01 6.37
N ASP A 196 -2.43 -5.15 5.90
CA ASP A 196 -3.20 -4.26 6.76
C ASP A 196 -4.23 -5.04 7.58
N MET A 197 -4.90 -6.00 6.94
CA MET A 197 -5.90 -6.85 7.61
C MET A 197 -5.31 -7.55 8.82
N VAL A 198 -4.14 -8.18 8.69
CA VAL A 198 -3.54 -8.90 9.81
C VAL A 198 -3.12 -7.97 10.94
N GLN A 199 -2.69 -6.75 10.63
CA GLN A 199 -2.31 -5.77 11.65
C GLN A 199 -3.53 -5.26 12.43
N PHE A 200 -4.61 -4.86 11.73
CA PHE A 200 -5.84 -4.39 12.38
C PHE A 200 -6.57 -5.51 13.12
N LEU A 201 -6.70 -6.70 12.52
CA LEU A 201 -7.27 -7.86 13.22
C LEU A 201 -6.41 -8.27 14.42
N GLY A 202 -5.09 -8.26 14.25
CA GLY A 202 -4.18 -8.52 15.35
C GLY A 202 -4.35 -7.55 16.50
N GLY A 203 -4.44 -6.26 16.22
CA GLY A 203 -4.76 -5.24 17.22
C GLY A 203 -6.10 -5.50 17.93
N LEU A 204 -7.15 -5.83 17.17
CA LEU A 204 -8.45 -6.19 17.72
C LEU A 204 -8.40 -7.44 18.60
N LEU A 205 -7.61 -8.43 18.24
CA LEU A 205 -7.48 -9.72 18.92
C LEU A 205 -6.44 -9.71 20.05
N GLY A 206 -5.74 -8.58 20.26
CA GLY A 206 -4.67 -8.44 21.25
C GLY A 206 -3.40 -9.21 20.91
N ALA A 207 -3.15 -9.45 19.61
CA ALA A 207 -1.95 -10.14 19.15
C ALA A 207 -0.72 -9.26 19.27
N ASP A 208 0.36 -9.79 19.83
CA ASP A 208 1.70 -9.21 19.76
C ASP A 208 2.48 -9.85 18.61
N PHE A 209 2.66 -9.09 17.54
CA PHE A 209 3.44 -9.53 16.38
C PHE A 209 4.96 -9.30 16.56
N GLY A 210 5.34 -8.43 17.49
CA GLY A 210 6.72 -8.20 17.89
C GLY A 210 7.71 -8.18 16.72
N GLN A 211 8.64 -9.13 16.74
CA GLN A 211 9.72 -9.22 15.76
C GLN A 211 9.25 -9.62 14.35
N LEU A 212 8.09 -10.28 14.19
CA LEU A 212 7.63 -10.75 12.87
C LEU A 212 7.35 -9.60 11.90
N ILE A 213 6.80 -8.48 12.38
CA ILE A 213 6.60 -7.28 11.55
C ILE A 213 7.96 -6.72 11.11
N MET A 214 8.93 -6.65 12.02
CA MET A 214 10.28 -6.16 11.68
C MET A 214 10.96 -7.07 10.66
N ILE A 215 10.83 -8.38 10.79
CA ILE A 215 11.32 -9.34 9.79
C ILE A 215 10.66 -9.09 8.43
N GLY A 216 9.35 -8.87 8.41
CA GLY A 216 8.63 -8.53 7.19
C GLY A 216 9.14 -7.26 6.50
N ILE A 217 9.41 -6.21 7.28
CA ILE A 217 9.96 -4.95 6.79
C ILE A 217 11.37 -5.18 6.20
N VAL A 218 12.24 -5.91 6.90
CA VAL A 218 13.60 -6.22 6.43
C VAL A 218 13.56 -7.06 5.16
N VAL A 219 12.71 -8.07 5.08
CA VAL A 219 12.52 -8.90 3.88
C VAL A 219 12.04 -8.04 2.71
N ASN A 220 11.06 -7.16 2.91
CA ASN A 220 10.63 -6.22 1.88
C ASN A 220 11.77 -5.30 1.41
N ALA A 221 12.58 -4.77 2.32
CA ALA A 221 13.71 -3.91 1.98
C ALA A 221 14.76 -4.66 1.14
N VAL A 222 15.11 -5.89 1.53
CA VAL A 222 16.08 -6.73 0.80
C VAL A 222 15.58 -7.05 -0.60
N ILE A 223 14.32 -7.46 -0.73
CA ILE A 223 13.73 -7.79 -2.02
C ILE A 223 13.59 -6.53 -2.90
N ALA A 224 13.17 -5.40 -2.32
CA ALA A 224 13.12 -4.13 -3.03
C ALA A 224 14.49 -3.74 -3.59
N ALA A 225 15.56 -3.86 -2.79
CA ALA A 225 16.92 -3.58 -3.21
C ALA A 225 17.38 -4.52 -4.34
N ALA A 226 17.10 -5.82 -4.22
CA ALA A 226 17.43 -6.80 -5.25
C ALA A 226 16.70 -6.53 -6.57
N LEU A 227 15.40 -6.28 -6.52
CA LEU A 227 14.59 -5.96 -7.71
C LEU A 227 14.99 -4.61 -8.32
N TRP A 228 15.32 -3.62 -7.50
CA TRP A 228 15.83 -2.33 -7.96
C TRP A 228 17.12 -2.48 -8.77
N VAL A 229 18.07 -3.29 -8.28
CA VAL A 229 19.31 -3.59 -9.01
C VAL A 229 19.00 -4.26 -10.35
N LEU A 230 18.04 -5.18 -10.41
CA LEU A 230 17.63 -5.83 -11.66
C LEU A 230 17.00 -4.84 -12.66
N VAL A 231 16.17 -3.92 -12.18
CA VAL A 231 15.59 -2.82 -12.99
C VAL A 231 16.69 -1.96 -13.59
N LEU A 232 17.65 -1.49 -12.77
CA LEU A 232 18.75 -0.64 -13.24
C LEU A 232 19.66 -1.37 -14.24
N ARG A 233 19.90 -2.68 -14.06
CA ARG A 233 20.70 -3.49 -15.01
C ARG A 233 20.00 -3.62 -16.36
N LYS A 234 18.68 -3.81 -16.38
CA LYS A 234 17.89 -3.89 -17.61
C LYS A 234 17.96 -2.59 -18.41
N GLN A 235 17.90 -1.43 -17.75
CA GLN A 235 18.02 -0.12 -18.40
C GLN A 235 19.39 0.10 -19.06
N ARG A 236 20.48 -0.42 -18.46
CA ARG A 236 21.85 -0.31 -19.02
C ARG A 236 22.08 -1.25 -20.20
N ALA A 237 21.32 -2.33 -20.31
CA ALA A 237 21.47 -3.32 -21.38
C ALA A 237 20.75 -2.93 -22.69
N VAL A 238 19.92 -1.89 -22.69
CA VAL A 238 19.29 -1.34 -23.91
C VAL A 238 20.19 -0.23 -24.43
N PRO A 239 20.92 -0.40 -25.58
CA PRO A 239 21.66 0.68 -26.18
C PRO A 239 20.69 1.80 -26.57
N PHE A 240 21.05 3.04 -26.27
CA PHE A 240 20.41 4.20 -26.87
C PHE A 240 20.64 4.10 -28.39
N THR A 241 19.69 3.53 -29.12
CA THR A 241 19.62 3.75 -30.55
C THR A 241 19.01 5.12 -30.73
N ALA A 242 19.89 6.06 -31.12
CA ALA A 242 19.56 7.41 -31.56
C ALA A 242 18.59 7.37 -32.75
#